data_d51ef1159ef31468f11c4e3302ee19ab
#
_entry.id   d51ef1159ef31468f11c4e3302ee19ab
#
_cell.length_a   1.000
_cell.length_b   1.000
_cell.length_c   1.000
_cell.angle_alpha   90.00
_cell.angle_beta   90.00
_cell.angle_gamma   90.00
#
_symmetry.space_group_name_H-M   'P 1'
#
loop_
_entity.id
_entity.type
_entity.pdbx_description
1 polymer ?
#
loop_
_entity_poly.entity_id
_entity_poly.type
_entity_poly.pdbx_seq_one_letter_code
_entity_poly.pdbx_strand_id
1 'polypeptide(L)'
;MAKGIREVADLPDPVGKVLRRVERPNGLVIEKTAVPMGVIAIIYESRPNVTSDAAALAIKSGNACILRCGREAWRSANAIVTALREGLRTNGLPETAVCLIEDTTHASANALMTAVGYVDLLIPRGGAGLIRACVENAKVPCIQTGTGICHIFVDASAEQDKALDIIENAKASRPSVCNAEEVCLVHRDIAAEFLPKLARRLGPDRAAKGLHPVELRLSLIHISEPTRP
;
A
#
# COMPACT_ATOMS: atom_id res chain seq x y z
N MET A 1 -14.15 -4.21 4.65
CA MET A 1 -14.42 -2.79 4.34
C MET A 1 -15.08 -2.07 5.51
N ALA A 2 -16.33 -2.33 5.90
CA ALA A 2 -17.00 -1.62 7.00
C ALA A 2 -16.21 -1.59 8.32
N LYS A 3 -15.56 -2.70 8.70
CA LYS A 3 -14.68 -2.74 9.88
C LYS A 3 -13.51 -1.75 9.75
N GLY A 4 -12.82 -1.73 8.60
CA GLY A 4 -11.71 -0.80 8.37
C GLY A 4 -12.15 0.68 8.41
N ILE A 5 -13.34 1.01 7.90
CA ILE A 5 -13.88 2.37 8.01
C ILE A 5 -14.10 2.75 9.48
N ARG A 6 -14.64 1.85 10.32
CA ARG A 6 -14.80 2.10 11.77
C ARG A 6 -13.44 2.29 12.46
N GLU A 7 -12.47 1.45 12.13
CA GLU A 7 -11.10 1.59 12.66
C GLU A 7 -10.50 2.95 12.30
N VAL A 8 -10.73 3.45 11.08
CA VAL A 8 -10.31 4.81 10.67
C VAL A 8 -11.07 5.90 11.43
N ALA A 9 -12.38 5.71 11.66
CA ALA A 9 -13.19 6.66 12.42
C ALA A 9 -12.67 6.81 13.87
N ASP A 10 -12.21 5.72 14.48
CA ASP A 10 -11.68 5.69 15.85
C ASP A 10 -10.26 6.29 15.96
N LEU A 11 -9.57 6.56 14.85
CA LEU A 11 -8.25 7.21 14.89
C LEU A 11 -8.34 8.64 15.44
N PRO A 12 -7.30 9.14 16.12
CA PRO A 12 -7.21 10.53 16.50
C PRO A 12 -7.40 11.47 15.31
N ASP A 13 -8.06 12.60 15.53
CA ASP A 13 -8.20 13.63 14.47
C ASP A 13 -6.81 14.23 14.15
N PRO A 14 -6.34 14.18 12.90
CA PRO A 14 -5.08 14.77 12.52
C PRO A 14 -5.16 16.28 12.32
N VAL A 15 -6.37 16.84 12.07
CA VAL A 15 -6.57 18.25 11.76
C VAL A 15 -6.40 19.10 13.02
N GLY A 16 -5.70 20.21 12.91
CA GLY A 16 -5.45 21.11 14.04
C GLY A 16 -4.33 20.65 14.99
N LYS A 17 -3.73 19.47 14.78
CA LYS A 17 -2.63 18.99 15.61
C LYS A 17 -1.40 19.88 15.47
N VAL A 18 -0.90 20.44 16.58
CA VAL A 18 0.35 21.18 16.61
C VAL A 18 1.52 20.18 16.50
N LEU A 19 2.24 20.25 15.38
CA LEU A 19 3.37 19.36 15.07
C LEU A 19 4.70 19.88 15.65
N ARG A 20 4.82 21.21 15.76
CA ARG A 20 5.98 21.88 16.31
C ARG A 20 5.59 23.26 16.85
N ARG A 21 6.14 23.61 18.00
CA ARG A 21 6.02 24.96 18.60
C ARG A 21 7.42 25.49 18.87
N VAL A 22 7.67 26.72 18.49
CA VAL A 22 8.95 27.42 18.68
C VAL A 22 8.66 28.82 19.21
N GLU A 23 9.24 29.13 20.36
CA GLU A 23 9.22 30.50 20.91
C GLU A 23 10.53 31.20 20.54
N ARG A 24 10.42 32.42 20.05
CA ARG A 24 11.56 33.24 19.63
C ARG A 24 11.93 34.20 20.74
N PRO A 25 13.20 34.69 20.80
CA PRO A 25 13.68 35.63 21.84
C PRO A 25 12.87 36.92 21.94
N ASN A 26 12.18 37.31 20.86
CA ASN A 26 11.31 38.51 20.82
C ASN A 26 9.88 38.24 21.29
N GLY A 27 9.60 37.04 21.85
CA GLY A 27 8.26 36.62 22.31
C GLY A 27 7.32 36.09 21.22
N LEU A 28 7.75 36.06 19.94
CA LEU A 28 6.93 35.47 18.88
C LEU A 28 6.82 33.94 19.05
N VAL A 29 5.60 33.43 19.08
CA VAL A 29 5.31 31.98 19.09
C VAL A 29 4.93 31.54 17.69
N ILE A 30 5.67 30.55 17.16
CA ILE A 30 5.44 29.96 15.84
C ILE A 30 4.96 28.53 16.05
N GLU A 31 3.79 28.20 15.53
CA GLU A 31 3.23 26.85 15.55
C GLU A 31 3.10 26.30 14.13
N LYS A 32 3.62 25.07 13.91
CA LYS A 32 3.34 24.28 12.72
C LYS A 32 2.16 23.39 13.01
N THR A 33 1.01 23.67 12.40
CA THR A 33 -0.25 22.95 12.63
C THR A 33 -0.63 22.13 11.41
N ALA A 34 -1.13 20.92 11.61
CA ALA A 34 -1.64 20.06 10.54
C ALA A 34 -2.97 20.61 10.02
N VAL A 35 -3.10 20.71 8.70
CA VAL A 35 -4.31 21.17 7.99
C VAL A 35 -4.67 20.17 6.89
N PRO A 36 -5.95 20.13 6.42
CA PRO A 36 -6.30 19.35 5.24
C PRO A 36 -5.49 19.76 4.02
N MET A 37 -5.25 18.83 3.10
CA MET A 37 -4.59 19.11 1.83
C MET A 37 -5.52 19.76 0.81
N GLY A 38 -6.83 19.45 0.89
CA GLY A 38 -7.84 19.92 -0.05
C GLY A 38 -8.52 18.79 -0.80
N VAL A 39 -8.40 18.75 -2.12
CA VAL A 39 -8.96 17.71 -2.99
C VAL A 39 -7.90 16.69 -3.35
N ILE A 40 -8.08 15.45 -2.92
CA ILE A 40 -7.17 14.33 -3.19
C ILE A 40 -7.73 13.48 -4.32
N ALA A 41 -7.01 13.35 -5.44
CA ALA A 41 -7.34 12.41 -6.50
C ALA A 41 -6.62 11.07 -6.27
N ILE A 42 -7.36 9.96 -6.32
CA ILE A 42 -6.81 8.62 -6.18
C ILE A 42 -7.11 7.83 -7.45
N ILE A 43 -6.06 7.48 -8.20
CA ILE A 43 -6.17 6.62 -9.39
C ILE A 43 -5.75 5.21 -8.99
N TYR A 44 -6.66 4.24 -9.12
CA TYR A 44 -6.38 2.85 -8.75
C TYR A 44 -6.93 1.87 -9.78
N GLU A 45 -6.39 0.67 -9.79
CA GLU A 45 -6.76 -0.39 -10.73
C GLU A 45 -7.91 -1.25 -10.16
N SER A 46 -7.65 -2.51 -9.85
CA SER A 46 -8.64 -3.57 -9.65
C SER A 46 -9.05 -3.87 -8.20
N ARG A 47 -8.66 -3.04 -7.22
CA ARG A 47 -8.90 -3.31 -5.80
C ARG A 47 -10.09 -2.51 -5.24
N PRO A 48 -11.31 -3.08 -5.14
CA PRO A 48 -12.50 -2.34 -4.67
C PRO A 48 -12.38 -1.78 -3.24
N ASN A 49 -11.61 -2.43 -2.36
CA ASN A 49 -11.39 -1.96 -0.99
C ASN A 49 -10.67 -0.60 -0.95
N VAL A 50 -9.87 -0.27 -1.97
CA VAL A 50 -9.22 1.05 -2.06
C VAL A 50 -10.26 2.17 -2.07
N THR A 51 -11.43 1.95 -2.67
CA THR A 51 -12.54 2.91 -2.67
C THR A 51 -12.94 3.31 -1.25
N SER A 52 -13.21 2.32 -0.38
CA SER A 52 -13.63 2.57 1.01
C SER A 52 -12.50 3.14 1.86
N ASP A 53 -11.30 2.60 1.72
CA ASP A 53 -10.16 2.96 2.55
C ASP A 53 -9.70 4.39 2.24
N ALA A 54 -9.58 4.73 0.95
CA ALA A 54 -9.17 6.06 0.50
C ALA A 54 -10.20 7.13 0.89
N ALA A 55 -11.50 6.87 0.68
CA ALA A 55 -12.55 7.81 1.06
C ALA A 55 -12.59 8.04 2.58
N ALA A 56 -12.50 6.97 3.38
CA ALA A 56 -12.51 7.08 4.84
C ALA A 56 -11.32 7.92 5.35
N LEU A 57 -10.12 7.66 4.84
CA LEU A 57 -8.92 8.41 5.23
C LEU A 57 -8.98 9.88 4.77
N ALA A 58 -9.48 10.15 3.56
CA ALA A 58 -9.65 11.51 3.06
C ALA A 58 -10.61 12.30 3.94
N ILE A 59 -11.80 11.76 4.21
CA ILE A 59 -12.81 12.44 5.06
C ILE A 59 -12.27 12.61 6.48
N LYS A 60 -11.66 11.58 7.09
CA LYS A 60 -11.09 11.65 8.45
C LYS A 60 -10.03 12.75 8.58
N SER A 61 -9.30 13.01 7.51
CA SER A 61 -8.29 14.08 7.47
C SER A 61 -8.79 15.41 6.89
N GLY A 62 -10.12 15.59 6.80
CA GLY A 62 -10.75 16.85 6.38
C GLY A 62 -10.65 17.15 4.89
N ASN A 63 -10.37 16.16 4.04
CA ASN A 63 -10.21 16.33 2.61
C ASN A 63 -11.45 15.85 1.84
N ALA A 64 -11.67 16.40 0.66
CA ALA A 64 -12.50 15.78 -0.35
C ALA A 64 -11.67 14.81 -1.20
N CYS A 65 -12.31 13.80 -1.81
CA CYS A 65 -11.60 12.88 -2.68
C CYS A 65 -12.31 12.63 -4.01
N ILE A 66 -11.51 12.50 -5.05
CA ILE A 66 -11.92 12.07 -6.39
C ILE A 66 -11.31 10.70 -6.66
N LEU A 67 -12.16 9.70 -6.82
CA LEU A 67 -11.79 8.31 -7.03
C LEU A 67 -11.90 7.95 -8.51
N ARG A 68 -10.86 7.35 -9.06
CA ARG A 68 -10.86 6.80 -10.41
C ARG A 68 -10.32 5.38 -10.40
N CYS A 69 -11.18 4.40 -10.63
CA CYS A 69 -10.83 2.97 -10.63
C CYS A 69 -10.72 2.39 -12.05
N GLY A 70 -10.14 1.21 -12.15
CA GLY A 70 -10.18 0.41 -13.38
C GLY A 70 -11.62 -0.05 -13.69
N ARG A 71 -11.85 -0.39 -14.96
CA ARG A 71 -13.16 -0.79 -15.48
C ARG A 71 -13.76 -1.98 -14.73
N GLU A 72 -12.95 -2.95 -14.37
CA GLU A 72 -13.34 -4.17 -13.66
C GLU A 72 -13.80 -3.91 -12.23
N ALA A 73 -13.31 -2.86 -11.59
CA ALA A 73 -13.69 -2.50 -10.22
C ALA A 73 -14.87 -1.52 -10.17
N TRP A 74 -15.26 -0.91 -11.29
CA TRP A 74 -16.18 0.23 -11.31
C TRP A 74 -17.54 -0.06 -10.66
N ARG A 75 -18.14 -1.22 -10.93
CA ARG A 75 -19.45 -1.57 -10.34
C ARG A 75 -19.39 -1.64 -8.81
N SER A 76 -18.36 -2.29 -8.30
CA SER A 76 -18.13 -2.38 -6.84
C SER A 76 -17.80 -1.02 -6.23
N ALA A 77 -16.96 -0.23 -6.89
CA ALA A 77 -16.62 1.12 -6.46
C ALA A 77 -17.85 2.03 -6.41
N ASN A 78 -18.71 1.96 -7.43
CA ASN A 78 -19.95 2.75 -7.48
C ASN A 78 -20.89 2.39 -6.33
N ALA A 79 -21.11 1.10 -6.04
CA ALA A 79 -21.94 0.67 -4.91
C ALA A 79 -21.38 1.16 -3.56
N ILE A 80 -20.04 1.13 -3.38
CA ILE A 80 -19.38 1.62 -2.17
C ILE A 80 -19.56 3.13 -2.05
N VAL A 81 -19.30 3.89 -3.12
CA VAL A 81 -19.45 5.36 -3.12
C VAL A 81 -20.89 5.79 -2.87
N THR A 82 -21.87 5.08 -3.44
CA THR A 82 -23.30 5.34 -3.16
C THR A 82 -23.60 5.21 -1.67
N ALA A 83 -23.13 4.14 -1.02
CA ALA A 83 -23.32 3.97 0.42
C ALA A 83 -22.60 5.05 1.25
N LEU A 84 -21.38 5.46 0.84
CA LEU A 84 -20.63 6.52 1.51
C LEU A 84 -21.33 7.88 1.38
N ARG A 85 -21.83 8.22 0.20
CA ARG A 85 -22.59 9.46 -0.05
C ARG A 85 -23.87 9.50 0.76
N GLU A 86 -24.60 8.40 0.85
CA GLU A 86 -25.78 8.30 1.71
C GLU A 86 -25.41 8.55 3.18
N GLY A 87 -24.30 7.99 3.66
CA GLY A 87 -23.78 8.26 5.00
C GLY A 87 -23.42 9.74 5.21
N LEU A 88 -22.81 10.40 4.23
CA LEU A 88 -22.49 11.83 4.27
C LEU A 88 -23.77 12.66 4.33
N ARG A 89 -24.72 12.39 3.43
CA ARG A 89 -25.99 13.10 3.33
C ARG A 89 -26.81 13.04 4.62
N THR A 90 -26.91 11.85 5.23
CA THR A 90 -27.67 11.65 6.48
C THR A 90 -27.05 12.34 7.69
N ASN A 91 -25.75 12.67 7.61
CA ASN A 91 -25.03 13.41 8.66
C ASN A 91 -24.81 14.89 8.29
N GLY A 92 -25.50 15.43 7.29
CA GLY A 92 -25.43 16.85 6.90
C GLY A 92 -24.11 17.25 6.22
N LEU A 93 -23.35 16.29 5.71
CA LEU A 93 -22.12 16.54 4.97
C LEU A 93 -22.39 16.51 3.46
N PRO A 94 -21.62 17.26 2.65
CA PRO A 94 -21.81 17.27 1.21
C PRO A 94 -21.44 15.93 0.59
N GLU A 95 -22.35 15.36 -0.19
CA GLU A 95 -22.11 14.10 -0.93
C GLU A 95 -20.94 14.23 -1.90
N THR A 96 -20.66 15.43 -2.39
CA THR A 96 -19.54 15.74 -3.29
C THR A 96 -18.17 15.65 -2.62
N ALA A 97 -18.11 15.47 -1.30
CA ALA A 97 -16.84 15.16 -0.62
C ALA A 97 -16.24 13.84 -1.10
N VAL A 98 -17.05 12.92 -1.66
CA VAL A 98 -16.58 11.69 -2.30
C VAL A 98 -17.12 11.60 -3.71
N CYS A 99 -16.26 11.79 -4.70
CA CYS A 99 -16.57 11.68 -6.12
C CYS A 99 -15.97 10.43 -6.73
N LEU A 100 -16.73 9.74 -7.59
CA LEU A 100 -16.25 8.65 -8.42
C LEU A 100 -16.35 9.06 -9.89
N ILE A 101 -15.25 8.93 -10.62
CA ILE A 101 -15.23 9.17 -12.08
C ILE A 101 -15.90 7.98 -12.79
N GLU A 102 -16.85 8.29 -13.64
CA GLU A 102 -17.59 7.28 -14.42
C GLU A 102 -16.78 6.78 -15.62
N ASP A 103 -16.03 7.68 -16.26
CA ASP A 103 -15.13 7.32 -17.35
C ASP A 103 -13.93 6.53 -16.83
N THR A 104 -13.87 5.26 -17.22
CA THR A 104 -12.78 4.34 -16.87
C THR A 104 -11.69 4.27 -17.95
N THR A 105 -11.68 5.14 -18.93
CA THR A 105 -10.65 5.22 -19.97
C THR A 105 -9.38 5.92 -19.47
N HIS A 106 -8.29 5.77 -20.18
CA HIS A 106 -7.04 6.49 -19.85
C HIS A 106 -7.20 8.02 -19.94
N ALA A 107 -8.18 8.52 -20.71
CA ALA A 107 -8.44 9.96 -20.84
C ALA A 107 -8.79 10.59 -19.49
N SER A 108 -9.65 9.93 -18.69
CA SER A 108 -10.00 10.43 -17.36
C SER A 108 -8.83 10.44 -16.37
N ALA A 109 -7.95 9.44 -16.46
CA ALA A 109 -6.74 9.41 -15.65
C ALA A 109 -5.80 10.57 -16.00
N ASN A 110 -5.59 10.83 -17.31
CA ASN A 110 -4.77 11.95 -17.77
C ASN A 110 -5.37 13.31 -17.39
N ALA A 111 -6.70 13.44 -17.45
CA ALA A 111 -7.38 14.64 -16.99
C ALA A 111 -7.11 14.92 -15.50
N LEU A 112 -7.18 13.90 -14.64
CA LEU A 112 -6.86 14.05 -13.21
C LEU A 112 -5.38 14.41 -12.98
N MET A 113 -4.45 13.80 -13.73
CA MET A 113 -3.01 14.09 -13.63
C MET A 113 -2.70 15.56 -13.95
N THR A 114 -3.51 16.20 -14.78
CA THR A 114 -3.30 17.56 -15.26
C THR A 114 -4.28 18.59 -14.68
N ALA A 115 -5.12 18.21 -13.72
CA ALA A 115 -6.17 19.04 -13.13
C ALA A 115 -5.64 20.06 -12.12
N VAL A 116 -4.66 20.88 -12.53
CA VAL A 116 -4.08 21.96 -11.72
C VAL A 116 -5.15 22.98 -11.34
N GLY A 117 -5.19 23.35 -10.05
CA GLY A 117 -6.20 24.25 -9.50
C GLY A 117 -7.52 23.59 -9.10
N TYR A 118 -7.70 22.29 -9.41
CA TYR A 118 -8.85 21.49 -9.02
C TYR A 118 -8.47 20.29 -8.12
N VAL A 119 -7.27 19.81 -8.28
CA VAL A 119 -6.69 18.69 -7.51
C VAL A 119 -5.43 19.19 -6.82
N ASP A 120 -5.35 19.00 -5.50
CA ASP A 120 -4.22 19.41 -4.67
C ASP A 120 -3.18 18.31 -4.54
N LEU A 121 -3.61 17.05 -4.60
CA LEU A 121 -2.74 15.88 -4.48
C LEU A 121 -3.25 14.71 -5.31
N LEU A 122 -2.36 14.03 -6.02
CA LEU A 122 -2.62 12.79 -6.74
C LEU A 122 -1.93 11.61 -6.04
N ILE A 123 -2.67 10.52 -5.83
CA ILE A 123 -2.15 9.28 -5.23
C ILE A 123 -2.45 8.11 -6.17
N PRO A 124 -1.49 7.62 -6.96
CA PRO A 124 -1.66 6.41 -7.76
C PRO A 124 -1.53 5.14 -6.90
N ARG A 125 -2.39 4.15 -7.15
CA ARG A 125 -2.44 2.84 -6.48
C ARG A 125 -2.61 1.72 -7.49
N GLY A 126 -1.51 1.21 -8.04
CA GLY A 126 -1.55 0.17 -9.07
C GLY A 126 -0.18 -0.37 -9.41
N GLY A 127 -0.08 -1.01 -10.57
CA GLY A 127 1.16 -1.56 -11.08
C GLY A 127 2.18 -0.49 -11.49
N ALA A 128 3.41 -0.93 -11.77
CA ALA A 128 4.52 -0.05 -12.14
C ALA A 128 4.22 0.86 -13.34
N GLY A 129 3.40 0.39 -14.29
CA GLY A 129 2.99 1.15 -15.46
C GLY A 129 2.16 2.39 -15.11
N LEU A 130 1.14 2.22 -14.24
CA LEU A 130 0.34 3.35 -13.76
C LEU A 130 1.19 4.34 -12.96
N ILE A 131 2.02 3.85 -12.06
CA ILE A 131 2.88 4.71 -11.25
C ILE A 131 3.82 5.53 -12.13
N ARG A 132 4.48 4.88 -13.11
CA ARG A 132 5.35 5.57 -14.07
C ARG A 132 4.59 6.62 -14.86
N ALA A 133 3.40 6.29 -15.39
CA ALA A 133 2.58 7.23 -16.12
C ALA A 133 2.22 8.47 -15.28
N CYS A 134 1.88 8.28 -14.00
CA CYS A 134 1.62 9.40 -13.09
C CYS A 134 2.86 10.26 -12.85
N VAL A 135 4.03 9.63 -12.62
CA VAL A 135 5.29 10.36 -12.38
C VAL A 135 5.71 11.20 -13.58
N GLU A 136 5.58 10.64 -14.77
CA GLU A 136 6.01 11.30 -16.01
C GLU A 136 5.04 12.39 -16.50
N ASN A 137 3.74 12.24 -16.22
CA ASN A 137 2.71 13.09 -16.82
C ASN A 137 1.94 13.97 -15.83
N ALA A 138 2.03 13.74 -14.51
CA ALA A 138 1.30 14.56 -13.56
C ALA A 138 1.87 15.98 -13.48
N LYS A 139 0.96 16.96 -13.59
CA LYS A 139 1.23 18.37 -13.35
C LYS A 139 0.77 18.82 -11.96
N VAL A 140 -0.02 18.00 -11.29
CA VAL A 140 -0.41 18.16 -9.89
C VAL A 140 0.60 17.43 -8.99
N PRO A 141 0.79 17.86 -7.72
CA PRO A 141 1.63 17.15 -6.78
C PRO A 141 1.24 15.67 -6.68
N CYS A 142 2.21 14.76 -6.72
CA CYS A 142 1.96 13.33 -6.73
C CYS A 142 2.77 12.62 -5.63
N ILE A 143 2.09 11.85 -4.79
CA ILE A 143 2.73 10.94 -3.82
C ILE A 143 2.61 9.52 -4.36
N GLN A 144 3.73 8.90 -4.60
CA GLN A 144 3.80 7.55 -5.14
C GLN A 144 4.58 6.60 -4.21
N THR A 145 4.29 5.32 -4.35
CA THR A 145 5.10 4.25 -3.80
C THR A 145 5.83 3.53 -4.93
N GLY A 146 7.12 3.24 -4.74
CA GLY A 146 7.86 2.41 -5.67
C GLY A 146 7.52 0.92 -5.57
N THR A 147 8.19 0.10 -6.36
CA THR A 147 8.17 -1.35 -6.23
C THR A 147 8.91 -1.74 -4.94
N GLY A 148 8.22 -2.42 -4.02
CA GLY A 148 8.83 -2.97 -2.83
C GLY A 148 9.35 -4.38 -3.09
N ILE A 149 10.53 -4.71 -2.57
CA ILE A 149 11.07 -6.07 -2.47
C ILE A 149 11.25 -6.35 -0.98
N CYS A 150 10.44 -7.25 -0.44
CA CYS A 150 10.47 -7.56 0.98
C CYS A 150 11.61 -8.53 1.30
N HIS A 151 12.42 -8.16 2.29
CA HIS A 151 13.57 -8.93 2.72
C HIS A 151 13.35 -9.45 4.14
N ILE A 152 13.79 -10.68 4.40
CA ILE A 152 13.97 -11.21 5.75
C ILE A 152 15.46 -11.46 5.96
N PHE A 153 16.02 -10.91 7.03
CA PHE A 153 17.39 -11.17 7.43
C PHE A 153 17.42 -12.14 8.63
N VAL A 154 18.13 -13.24 8.47
CA VAL A 154 18.36 -14.22 9.52
C VAL A 154 19.76 -13.99 10.07
N ASP A 155 19.83 -13.37 11.25
CA ASP A 155 21.08 -13.08 11.96
C ASP A 155 21.71 -14.33 12.55
N ALA A 156 23.00 -14.27 12.87
CA ALA A 156 23.72 -15.37 13.54
C ALA A 156 23.12 -15.78 14.89
N SER A 157 22.50 -14.83 15.59
CA SER A 157 21.84 -15.05 16.87
C SER A 157 20.38 -15.50 16.77
N ALA A 158 19.84 -15.65 15.55
CA ALA A 158 18.44 -15.97 15.34
C ALA A 158 18.08 -17.39 15.80
N GLU A 159 16.88 -17.53 16.40
CA GLU A 159 16.26 -18.84 16.62
C GLU A 159 15.84 -19.43 15.26
N GLN A 160 16.60 -20.41 14.77
CA GLN A 160 16.47 -20.90 13.39
C GLN A 160 15.08 -21.49 13.08
N ASP A 161 14.47 -22.22 13.99
CA ASP A 161 13.13 -22.81 13.79
C ASP A 161 12.07 -21.72 13.65
N LYS A 162 12.13 -20.68 14.47
CA LYS A 162 11.26 -19.51 14.39
C LYS A 162 11.47 -18.73 13.08
N ALA A 163 12.73 -18.61 12.63
CA ALA A 163 13.04 -17.99 11.35
C ALA A 163 12.42 -18.77 10.19
N LEU A 164 12.48 -20.10 10.20
CA LEU A 164 11.85 -20.96 9.21
C LEU A 164 10.33 -20.78 9.16
N ASP A 165 9.67 -20.72 10.32
CA ASP A 165 8.21 -20.49 10.39
C ASP A 165 7.82 -19.12 9.84
N ILE A 166 8.58 -18.08 10.16
CA ILE A 166 8.35 -16.71 9.65
C ILE A 166 8.53 -16.67 8.13
N ILE A 167 9.61 -17.25 7.60
CA ILE A 167 9.91 -17.27 6.17
C ILE A 167 8.82 -18.05 5.41
N GLU A 168 8.47 -19.26 5.87
CA GLU A 168 7.42 -20.05 5.22
C GLU A 168 6.10 -19.29 5.19
N ASN A 169 5.70 -18.65 6.29
CA ASN A 169 4.49 -17.85 6.33
C ASN A 169 4.57 -16.62 5.40
N ALA A 170 5.66 -15.88 5.45
CA ALA A 170 5.84 -14.66 4.67
C ALA A 170 5.88 -14.92 3.16
N LYS A 171 6.48 -16.05 2.73
CA LYS A 171 6.58 -16.41 1.32
C LYS A 171 5.35 -17.13 0.80
N ALA A 172 4.77 -18.03 1.59
CA ALA A 172 3.87 -19.04 1.05
C ALA A 172 2.39 -18.87 1.43
N SER A 173 2.05 -18.03 2.40
CA SER A 173 0.66 -17.84 2.80
C SER A 173 -0.15 -17.06 1.75
N ARG A 174 0.44 -16.01 1.18
CA ARG A 174 -0.15 -15.17 0.11
C ARG A 174 0.95 -14.63 -0.80
N PRO A 175 1.50 -15.43 -1.73
CA PRO A 175 2.71 -15.07 -2.48
C PRO A 175 2.52 -13.91 -3.47
N SER A 176 1.29 -13.57 -3.83
CA SER A 176 0.98 -12.50 -4.79
C SER A 176 0.82 -11.12 -4.16
N VAL A 177 0.91 -10.99 -2.83
CA VAL A 177 0.76 -9.69 -2.17
C VAL A 177 2.10 -8.95 -2.13
N CYS A 178 2.02 -7.60 -2.08
CA CYS A 178 3.19 -6.72 -2.13
C CYS A 178 4.11 -6.81 -0.90
N ASN A 179 3.67 -7.42 0.18
CA ASN A 179 4.45 -7.67 1.40
C ASN A 179 4.84 -9.14 1.60
N ALA A 180 4.67 -9.98 0.56
CA ALA A 180 5.26 -11.31 0.57
C ALA A 180 6.79 -11.21 0.48
N GLU A 181 7.49 -12.13 1.15
CA GLU A 181 8.94 -12.19 1.07
C GLU A 181 9.42 -12.51 -0.35
N GLU A 182 10.43 -11.76 -0.83
CA GLU A 182 11.10 -11.98 -2.09
C GLU A 182 12.56 -12.39 -1.92
N VAL A 183 13.21 -11.90 -0.88
CA VAL A 183 14.64 -12.14 -0.61
C VAL A 183 14.84 -12.56 0.84
N CYS A 184 15.52 -13.67 1.03
CA CYS A 184 16.04 -14.13 2.31
C CYS A 184 17.55 -13.87 2.39
N LEU A 185 17.97 -13.06 3.35
CA LEU A 185 19.37 -12.81 3.66
C LEU A 185 19.75 -13.64 4.89
N VAL A 186 20.83 -14.40 4.80
CA VAL A 186 21.28 -15.27 5.88
C VAL A 186 22.71 -14.88 6.29
N HIS A 187 22.92 -14.71 7.60
CA HIS A 187 24.26 -14.45 8.12
C HIS A 187 25.22 -15.58 7.73
N ARG A 188 26.45 -15.21 7.31
CA ARG A 188 27.44 -16.17 6.78
C ARG A 188 27.73 -17.32 7.75
N ASP A 189 27.85 -17.04 9.03
CA ASP A 189 28.26 -18.02 10.03
C ASP A 189 27.26 -19.17 10.24
N ILE A 190 25.96 -18.91 9.95
CA ILE A 190 24.91 -19.93 10.07
C ILE A 190 24.44 -20.47 8.72
N ALA A 191 24.93 -19.91 7.61
CA ALA A 191 24.43 -20.24 6.28
C ALA A 191 24.57 -21.74 5.96
N ALA A 192 25.70 -22.36 6.30
CA ALA A 192 25.95 -23.78 6.04
C ALA A 192 24.95 -24.71 6.76
N GLU A 193 24.46 -24.30 7.93
CA GLU A 193 23.48 -25.06 8.70
C GLU A 193 22.03 -24.70 8.32
N PHE A 194 21.76 -23.41 8.16
CA PHE A 194 20.40 -22.90 7.96
C PHE A 194 19.86 -23.13 6.56
N LEU A 195 20.67 -22.93 5.50
CA LEU A 195 20.21 -23.06 4.11
C LEU A 195 19.67 -24.46 3.76
N PRO A 196 20.30 -25.57 4.18
CA PRO A 196 19.70 -26.89 3.99
C PRO A 196 18.35 -27.07 4.68
N LYS A 197 18.19 -26.53 5.89
CA LYS A 197 16.91 -26.57 6.63
C LYS A 197 15.84 -25.77 5.88
N LEU A 198 16.18 -24.58 5.40
CA LEU A 198 15.30 -23.72 4.62
C LEU A 198 14.87 -24.41 3.31
N ALA A 199 15.82 -24.98 2.57
CA ALA A 199 15.54 -25.69 1.33
C ALA A 199 14.60 -26.88 1.56
N ARG A 200 14.83 -27.67 2.59
CA ARG A 200 13.95 -28.77 2.99
C ARG A 200 12.55 -28.27 3.35
N ARG A 201 12.47 -27.23 4.21
CA ARG A 201 11.19 -26.65 4.68
C ARG A 201 10.32 -26.14 3.53
N LEU A 202 10.91 -25.37 2.61
CA LEU A 202 10.19 -24.75 1.50
C LEU A 202 9.98 -25.70 0.28
N GLY A 203 10.75 -26.76 0.15
CA GLY A 203 10.66 -27.74 -0.92
C GLY A 203 9.98 -29.04 -0.50
N PRO A 204 10.76 -30.10 -0.13
CA PRO A 204 10.23 -31.44 0.15
C PRO A 204 9.15 -31.50 1.23
N ASP A 205 9.31 -30.76 2.33
CA ASP A 205 8.36 -30.80 3.44
C ASP A 205 6.99 -30.19 3.05
N ARG A 206 6.98 -29.19 2.17
CA ARG A 206 5.73 -28.64 1.59
C ARG A 206 5.09 -29.62 0.61
N ALA A 207 5.88 -30.21 -0.28
CA ALA A 207 5.40 -31.22 -1.24
C ALA A 207 4.77 -32.43 -0.51
N ALA A 208 5.37 -32.89 0.57
CA ALA A 208 4.83 -33.98 1.39
C ALA A 208 3.48 -33.65 2.04
N LYS A 209 3.18 -32.36 2.26
CA LYS A 209 1.87 -31.85 2.76
C LYS A 209 0.88 -31.56 1.63
N GLY A 210 1.19 -31.88 0.35
CA GLY A 210 0.36 -31.53 -0.80
C GLY A 210 0.33 -30.05 -1.15
N LEU A 211 1.27 -29.26 -0.63
CA LEU A 211 1.41 -27.83 -0.90
C LEU A 211 2.44 -27.59 -2.00
N HIS A 212 2.28 -26.51 -2.75
CA HIS A 212 3.26 -26.14 -3.77
C HIS A 212 4.62 -25.80 -3.14
N PRO A 213 5.71 -26.43 -3.60
CA PRO A 213 7.06 -26.10 -3.18
C PRO A 213 7.46 -24.71 -3.68
N VAL A 214 8.38 -24.05 -2.97
CA VAL A 214 8.95 -22.76 -3.35
C VAL A 214 10.24 -23.00 -4.10
N GLU A 215 10.39 -22.39 -5.28
CA GLU A 215 11.65 -22.35 -6.01
C GLU A 215 12.64 -21.41 -5.31
N LEU A 216 13.81 -21.92 -4.93
CA LEU A 216 14.87 -21.12 -4.34
C LEU A 216 15.90 -20.76 -5.41
N ARG A 217 16.18 -19.47 -5.56
CA ARG A 217 17.22 -18.95 -6.45
C ARG A 217 18.35 -18.41 -5.58
N LEU A 218 19.48 -19.07 -5.63
CA LEU A 218 20.67 -18.66 -4.90
C LEU A 218 21.43 -17.57 -5.65
N SER A 219 22.18 -16.73 -4.92
CA SER A 219 23.08 -15.77 -5.54
C SER A 219 24.22 -16.47 -6.27
N LEU A 220 24.78 -15.83 -7.30
CA LEU A 220 25.85 -16.40 -8.13
C LEU A 220 27.08 -16.85 -7.33
N ILE A 221 27.35 -16.26 -6.17
CA ILE A 221 28.45 -16.68 -5.27
C ILE A 221 28.17 -17.99 -4.54
N HIS A 222 26.93 -18.51 -4.57
CA HIS A 222 26.52 -19.75 -3.91
C HIS A 222 26.12 -20.85 -4.91
N ILE A 223 26.19 -20.57 -6.23
CA ILE A 223 25.94 -21.55 -7.26
C ILE A 223 27.21 -22.38 -7.43
N SER A 224 27.42 -23.34 -6.55
CA SER A 224 28.42 -24.36 -6.77
C SER A 224 27.87 -25.63 -7.44
N GLU A 225 26.56 -25.81 -7.57
CA GLU A 225 25.90 -26.76 -8.48
C GLU A 225 24.41 -26.54 -8.55
N PRO A 226 23.76 -26.68 -9.74
CA PRO A 226 22.32 -26.65 -9.83
C PRO A 226 21.76 -27.95 -9.22
N THR A 227 21.13 -27.86 -8.05
CA THR A 227 20.20 -28.90 -7.62
C THR A 227 18.99 -28.81 -8.55
N ARG A 228 19.05 -29.44 -9.71
CA ARG A 228 17.85 -29.75 -10.48
C ARG A 228 17.14 -30.93 -9.84
N PRO A 229 15.80 -30.92 -9.80
CA PRO A 229 15.02 -32.07 -9.41
C PRO A 229 15.22 -33.23 -10.39
#